data_ce13b82729778af2d5d76e8a256b0f1e
#
_entry.id   ce13b82729778af2d5d76e8a256b0f1e
#
_cell.length_a   1.000
_cell.length_b   1.000
_cell.length_c   1.000
_cell.angle_alpha   90.00
_cell.angle_beta   90.00
_cell.angle_gamma   90.00
#
_symmetry.space_group_name_H-M   'P 1'
#
loop_
_entity.id
_entity.type
_entity.pdbx_description
1 polymer ?
#
loop_
_entity_poly.entity_id
_entity_poly.type
_entity_poly.pdbx_seq_one_letter_code
_entity_poly.pdbx_strand_id
1 'polypeptide(L)'
;MKIDHSFTKVLSIFSLLIFFSACSSLSSLKFWGDDEADIDEPKALNKVSTTQDINIRWNESFEGENTLGNFLPSFSSQLIYFSDSNGNIKSLNSSNGKTNWEKNYGELSAGISAGFGILVVSDISGNVISLDQENGEVIWKTNVKAQVLSLAAISPKFVVVKTDSGELIALDKNNGVVSWSYRSKLPALTIRGSSSPVIDANQVFTTFDNGRMGVFDLDTGFPLWDGAISYVSGSSELENIIDSDSSPLIEGGYVYTTNYQGNLNIFDISQKRSVWQSQSSSFYSPLLVKGLIVLVESESNFKTFFAKTLEESWSSDSYLNRNLSNPISNSGFIIVGDFEGYIHIIDPVNGKTVGRKKISKKPIKTLISRSKNFYAIDEAFNLFALNI
;
A
#
# COMPACT_ATOMS: atom_id res chain seq x y z
N MET A 1 -55.16 54.74 -32.87
CA MET A 1 -55.45 53.39 -32.30
C MET A 1 -54.32 53.03 -31.40
N LYS A 2 -54.49 53.23 -30.09
CA LYS A 2 -53.44 52.93 -29.03
C LYS A 2 -53.50 51.43 -28.71
N ILE A 3 -52.48 50.70 -29.03
CA ILE A 3 -52.36 49.31 -28.67
C ILE A 3 -51.86 49.26 -27.22
N ASP A 4 -52.65 48.60 -26.37
CA ASP A 4 -52.49 48.55 -24.94
C ASP A 4 -51.25 47.69 -24.55
N HIS A 5 -50.24 48.32 -23.93
CA HIS A 5 -48.98 47.70 -23.52
C HIS A 5 -49.15 46.66 -22.38
N SER A 6 -50.36 46.52 -21.88
CA SER A 6 -50.68 45.54 -20.81
C SER A 6 -50.78 44.11 -21.34
N PHE A 7 -51.27 43.92 -22.57
CA PHE A 7 -51.49 42.58 -23.13
C PHE A 7 -50.17 41.86 -23.56
N THR A 8 -49.18 42.64 -23.97
CA THR A 8 -47.86 42.09 -24.36
C THR A 8 -47.05 41.64 -23.18
N LYS A 9 -47.18 42.24 -21.98
CA LYS A 9 -46.49 41.81 -20.75
C LYS A 9 -47.06 40.51 -20.17
N VAL A 10 -48.37 40.30 -20.26
CA VAL A 10 -49.03 39.07 -19.79
C VAL A 10 -48.67 37.88 -20.72
N LEU A 11 -48.55 38.12 -22.03
CA LEU A 11 -48.17 37.06 -22.97
C LEU A 11 -46.70 36.64 -22.82
N SER A 12 -45.80 37.59 -22.48
CA SER A 12 -44.38 37.30 -22.19
C SER A 12 -44.17 36.52 -20.88
N ILE A 13 -44.97 36.78 -19.85
CA ILE A 13 -44.89 36.09 -18.57
C ILE A 13 -45.44 34.66 -18.69
N PHE A 14 -46.48 34.45 -19.52
CA PHE A 14 -47.01 33.12 -19.77
C PHE A 14 -46.10 32.23 -20.61
N SER A 15 -45.33 32.84 -21.54
CA SER A 15 -44.33 32.14 -22.36
C SER A 15 -43.10 31.74 -21.50
N LEU A 16 -42.74 32.53 -20.47
CA LEU A 16 -41.59 32.23 -19.59
C LEU A 16 -41.90 31.15 -18.56
N LEU A 17 -43.19 31.00 -18.17
CA LEU A 17 -43.63 29.95 -17.21
C LEU A 17 -43.76 28.56 -17.86
N ILE A 18 -43.84 28.44 -19.19
CA ILE A 18 -43.89 27.16 -19.87
C ILE A 18 -42.48 26.54 -20.03
N PHE A 19 -41.43 27.37 -19.97
CA PHE A 19 -40.04 26.86 -20.03
C PHE A 19 -39.49 26.31 -18.70
N PHE A 20 -40.11 26.60 -17.56
CA PHE A 20 -39.65 26.09 -16.27
C PHE A 20 -40.31 24.79 -15.80
N SER A 21 -41.35 24.31 -16.51
CA SER A 21 -42.00 23.03 -16.17
C SER A 21 -41.54 21.85 -17.04
N ALA A 22 -40.57 22.05 -17.96
CA ALA A 22 -40.07 20.99 -18.84
C ALA A 22 -38.81 20.28 -18.33
N CYS A 23 -38.31 20.62 -17.12
CA CYS A 23 -37.08 19.98 -16.57
C CYS A 23 -37.33 18.79 -15.65
N SER A 24 -38.55 18.30 -15.47
CA SER A 24 -38.81 17.15 -14.57
C SER A 24 -39.34 15.88 -15.25
N SER A 25 -39.41 15.84 -16.58
CA SER A 25 -39.93 14.65 -17.31
C SER A 25 -39.02 14.15 -18.44
N LEU A 26 -37.78 14.58 -18.51
CA LEU A 26 -36.82 14.06 -19.51
C LEU A 26 -35.97 12.91 -19.03
N SER A 27 -36.22 12.38 -17.83
CA SER A 27 -35.50 11.21 -17.29
C SER A 27 -36.05 9.85 -17.77
N SER A 28 -37.07 9.83 -18.66
CA SER A 28 -37.66 8.57 -19.12
C SER A 28 -37.59 8.37 -20.67
N LEU A 29 -36.87 9.22 -21.39
CA LEU A 29 -36.56 8.95 -22.79
C LEU A 29 -35.13 8.40 -22.91
N LYS A 30 -34.95 7.14 -22.51
CA LYS A 30 -33.84 6.31 -22.98
C LYS A 30 -34.07 6.01 -24.46
N PHE A 31 -33.58 6.89 -25.31
CA PHE A 31 -33.49 6.63 -26.73
C PHE A 31 -32.07 6.21 -27.06
N TRP A 32 -31.87 4.90 -27.19
CA TRP A 32 -30.70 4.23 -27.83
C TRP A 32 -29.35 4.88 -27.48
N GLY A 33 -28.78 4.41 -26.41
CA GLY A 33 -27.37 4.39 -26.11
C GLY A 33 -27.13 3.02 -25.52
N ASP A 34 -26.24 2.26 -26.09
CA ASP A 34 -25.62 1.15 -25.41
C ASP A 34 -25.22 1.67 -24.03
N ASP A 35 -25.53 0.93 -22.97
CA ASP A 35 -24.96 1.20 -21.66
C ASP A 35 -23.43 1.10 -21.84
N GLU A 36 -22.76 2.21 -22.19
CA GLU A 36 -21.34 2.35 -21.93
C GLU A 36 -21.24 2.18 -20.42
N ALA A 37 -20.88 0.97 -19.99
CA ALA A 37 -20.55 0.67 -18.61
C ALA A 37 -19.56 1.74 -18.20
N ASP A 38 -19.87 2.49 -17.15
CA ASP A 38 -18.97 3.50 -16.61
C ASP A 38 -17.65 2.78 -16.37
N ILE A 39 -16.61 3.14 -17.11
CA ILE A 39 -15.34 2.39 -17.18
C ILE A 39 -14.72 2.24 -15.77
N ASP A 40 -15.14 3.13 -14.85
CA ASP A 40 -14.68 3.17 -13.46
C ASP A 40 -15.62 2.48 -12.45
N GLU A 41 -16.73 1.86 -12.89
CA GLU A 41 -17.64 1.19 -11.96
C GLU A 41 -17.04 -0.09 -11.38
N PRO A 42 -17.05 -0.27 -10.04
CA PRO A 42 -16.53 -1.48 -9.41
C PRO A 42 -17.33 -2.71 -9.84
N LYS A 43 -16.62 -3.75 -10.28
CA LYS A 43 -17.26 -5.00 -10.69
C LYS A 43 -18.08 -5.62 -9.55
N ALA A 44 -19.32 -6.00 -9.85
CA ALA A 44 -20.22 -6.60 -8.88
C ALA A 44 -19.65 -7.95 -8.37
N LEU A 45 -19.77 -8.18 -7.07
CA LEU A 45 -19.27 -9.41 -6.45
C LEU A 45 -20.16 -10.62 -6.78
N ASN A 46 -19.59 -11.62 -7.40
CA ASN A 46 -20.25 -12.90 -7.66
C ASN A 46 -20.57 -13.64 -6.35
N LYS A 47 -21.60 -14.49 -6.38
CA LYS A 47 -21.88 -15.43 -5.28
C LYS A 47 -20.69 -16.39 -5.12
N VAL A 48 -20.29 -16.62 -3.87
CA VAL A 48 -19.19 -17.52 -3.53
C VAL A 48 -19.75 -18.79 -2.89
N SER A 49 -19.31 -19.96 -3.40
CA SER A 49 -19.46 -21.23 -2.70
C SER A 49 -18.36 -21.29 -1.63
N THR A 50 -18.69 -20.86 -0.42
CA THR A 50 -17.72 -20.76 0.68
C THR A 50 -17.26 -22.15 1.10
N THR A 51 -15.97 -22.41 0.98
CA THR A 51 -15.28 -23.60 1.49
C THR A 51 -14.26 -23.27 2.56
N GLN A 52 -13.94 -21.97 2.71
CA GLN A 52 -13.03 -21.44 3.71
C GLN A 52 -13.71 -20.31 4.47
N ASP A 53 -13.78 -20.41 5.80
CA ASP A 53 -14.38 -19.41 6.66
C ASP A 53 -13.33 -18.47 7.23
N ILE A 54 -13.72 -17.19 7.43
CA ILE A 54 -12.88 -16.18 8.06
C ILE A 54 -13.40 -15.92 9.47
N ASN A 55 -12.55 -16.11 10.47
CA ASN A 55 -12.90 -15.87 11.86
C ASN A 55 -12.18 -14.63 12.38
N ILE A 56 -12.96 -13.68 12.94
CA ILE A 56 -12.41 -12.53 13.66
C ILE A 56 -12.10 -13.02 15.08
N ARG A 57 -10.83 -12.95 15.46
CA ARG A 57 -10.36 -13.36 16.78
C ARG A 57 -10.51 -12.23 17.79
N TRP A 58 -10.09 -11.04 17.38
CA TRP A 58 -10.24 -9.79 18.13
C TRP A 58 -10.05 -8.61 17.17
N ASN A 59 -10.45 -7.45 17.61
CA ASN A 59 -10.16 -6.18 16.93
C ASN A 59 -9.83 -5.10 17.95
N GLU A 60 -9.05 -4.11 17.51
CA GLU A 60 -8.67 -2.91 18.26
C GLU A 60 -8.86 -1.69 17.38
N SER A 61 -9.43 -0.62 17.94
CA SER A 61 -9.70 0.63 17.21
C SER A 61 -8.66 1.67 17.56
N PHE A 62 -8.28 2.45 16.56
CA PHE A 62 -7.42 3.62 16.66
C PHE A 62 -8.14 4.82 16.06
N GLU A 63 -7.60 6.02 16.22
CA GLU A 63 -8.27 7.27 15.85
C GLU A 63 -7.53 8.04 14.73
N GLY A 64 -6.68 7.36 13.96
CA GLY A 64 -5.89 7.98 12.90
C GLY A 64 -6.71 8.45 11.71
N GLU A 65 -6.17 9.43 11.00
CA GLU A 65 -6.69 9.90 9.71
C GLU A 65 -5.88 9.30 8.56
N ASN A 66 -6.51 9.14 7.40
CA ASN A 66 -5.81 8.61 6.23
C ASN A 66 -4.66 9.55 5.79
N THR A 67 -3.47 9.01 5.65
CA THR A 67 -2.25 9.74 5.28
C THR A 67 -1.50 9.01 4.16
N LEU A 68 -0.49 9.67 3.58
CA LEU A 68 0.39 9.08 2.56
C LEU A 68 1.36 8.03 3.14
N GLY A 69 1.58 8.02 4.47
CA GLY A 69 2.52 7.13 5.12
C GLY A 69 2.06 5.67 5.13
N ASN A 70 3.03 4.77 5.18
CA ASN A 70 2.77 3.35 5.32
C ASN A 70 2.63 2.97 6.79
N PHE A 71 1.43 2.57 7.21
CA PHE A 71 1.11 2.17 8.58
C PHE A 71 0.79 0.68 8.65
N LEU A 72 1.80 -0.13 8.94
CA LEU A 72 1.68 -1.56 9.15
C LEU A 72 1.91 -1.91 10.62
N PRO A 73 1.26 -2.95 11.16
CA PRO A 73 1.62 -3.48 12.46
C PRO A 73 2.97 -4.18 12.39
N SER A 74 3.75 -4.05 13.44
CA SER A 74 5.02 -4.74 13.59
C SER A 74 4.95 -5.77 14.71
N PHE A 75 5.78 -6.81 14.63
CA PHE A 75 5.66 -7.99 15.48
C PHE A 75 6.97 -8.30 16.17
N SER A 76 6.90 -8.63 17.46
CA SER A 76 8.01 -9.19 18.21
C SER A 76 7.49 -10.24 19.18
N SER A 77 7.95 -11.48 19.03
CA SER A 77 7.47 -12.61 19.85
C SER A 77 5.94 -12.73 19.84
N GLN A 78 5.28 -12.52 20.98
CA GLN A 78 3.84 -12.57 21.17
C GLN A 78 3.19 -11.17 21.19
N LEU A 79 3.95 -10.14 20.85
CA LEU A 79 3.49 -8.75 20.85
C LEU A 79 3.28 -8.24 19.44
N ILE A 80 2.29 -7.38 19.32
CA ILE A 80 2.00 -6.58 18.14
C ILE A 80 2.13 -5.14 18.56
N TYR A 81 2.82 -4.37 17.74
CA TYR A 81 2.90 -2.92 17.86
C TYR A 81 2.19 -2.31 16.69
N PHE A 82 1.29 -1.40 16.96
CA PHE A 82 0.60 -0.66 15.92
C PHE A 82 0.46 0.80 16.32
N SER A 83 0.54 1.68 15.33
CA SER A 83 0.38 3.12 15.50
C SER A 83 -0.62 3.66 14.49
N ASP A 84 -1.33 4.70 14.88
CA ASP A 84 -2.10 5.53 13.97
C ASP A 84 -1.33 6.82 13.58
N SER A 85 -1.91 7.60 12.67
CA SER A 85 -1.32 8.87 12.22
C SER A 85 -1.36 9.98 13.28
N ASN A 86 -2.26 9.91 14.26
CA ASN A 86 -2.34 10.85 15.39
C ASN A 86 -1.27 10.58 16.47
N GLY A 87 -0.47 9.52 16.26
CA GLY A 87 0.65 9.18 17.13
C GLY A 87 0.32 8.28 18.29
N ASN A 88 -0.89 7.71 18.34
CA ASN A 88 -1.20 6.70 19.34
C ASN A 88 -0.49 5.41 18.98
N ILE A 89 0.33 4.90 19.88
CA ILE A 89 1.06 3.66 19.74
C ILE A 89 0.60 2.71 20.83
N LYS A 90 0.21 1.49 20.45
CA LYS A 90 -0.16 0.43 21.39
C LYS A 90 0.74 -0.79 21.19
N SER A 91 1.14 -1.38 22.31
CA SER A 91 1.64 -2.74 22.37
C SER A 91 0.51 -3.67 22.77
N LEU A 92 0.20 -4.64 21.92
CA LEU A 92 -0.92 -5.55 22.07
C LEU A 92 -0.44 -7.00 22.20
N ASN A 93 -1.13 -7.79 23.00
CA ASN A 93 -0.93 -9.23 23.01
C ASN A 93 -1.54 -9.85 21.75
N SER A 94 -0.76 -10.57 20.95
CA SER A 94 -1.19 -11.13 19.66
C SER A 94 -2.30 -12.17 19.75
N SER A 95 -2.43 -12.82 20.92
CA SER A 95 -3.43 -13.88 21.10
C SER A 95 -4.85 -13.36 21.35
N ASN A 96 -4.97 -12.21 22.02
CA ASN A 96 -6.28 -11.70 22.49
C ASN A 96 -6.49 -10.20 22.31
N GLY A 97 -5.53 -9.46 21.72
CA GLY A 97 -5.63 -8.02 21.47
C GLY A 97 -5.49 -7.15 22.73
N LYS A 98 -5.23 -7.73 23.91
CA LYS A 98 -5.14 -6.94 25.16
C LYS A 98 -3.93 -6.00 25.10
N THR A 99 -4.15 -4.71 25.41
CA THR A 99 -3.12 -3.69 25.50
C THR A 99 -2.20 -3.95 26.68
N ASN A 100 -0.88 -3.97 26.42
CA ASN A 100 0.15 -4.01 27.45
C ASN A 100 0.56 -2.60 27.88
N TRP A 101 0.81 -1.74 26.90
CA TRP A 101 1.07 -0.32 27.09
C TRP A 101 0.54 0.50 25.90
N GLU A 102 0.27 1.76 26.16
CA GLU A 102 -0.19 2.74 25.15
C GLU A 102 0.48 4.08 25.42
N LYS A 103 0.93 4.77 24.36
CA LYS A 103 1.54 6.09 24.43
C LYS A 103 1.23 6.90 23.18
N ASN A 104 1.30 8.24 23.30
CA ASN A 104 1.13 9.15 22.18
C ASN A 104 2.39 10.00 22.00
N TYR A 105 2.86 10.12 20.74
CA TYR A 105 4.08 10.86 20.37
C TYR A 105 3.81 12.04 19.42
N GLY A 106 2.53 12.41 19.24
CA GLY A 106 2.11 13.39 18.24
C GLY A 106 2.02 12.80 16.83
N GLU A 107 1.67 13.61 15.86
CA GLU A 107 1.39 13.17 14.48
C GLU A 107 2.59 12.45 13.84
N LEU A 108 2.33 11.23 13.37
CA LEU A 108 3.30 10.39 12.70
C LEU A 108 3.17 10.49 11.18
N SER A 109 4.30 10.44 10.49
CA SER A 109 4.38 10.37 9.02
C SER A 109 4.45 8.95 8.48
N ALA A 110 4.86 7.98 9.32
CA ALA A 110 4.91 6.56 8.99
C ALA A 110 4.63 5.71 10.22
N GLY A 111 4.22 4.46 9.97
CA GLY A 111 3.94 3.47 10.99
C GLY A 111 5.18 2.97 11.73
N ILE A 112 4.96 1.97 12.56
CA ILE A 112 5.95 1.46 13.50
C ILE A 112 6.73 0.28 12.94
N SER A 113 8.05 0.26 13.12
CA SER A 113 8.91 -0.89 12.90
C SER A 113 9.42 -1.43 14.22
N ALA A 114 9.52 -2.76 14.38
CA ALA A 114 10.04 -3.41 15.56
C ALA A 114 11.21 -4.34 15.20
N GLY A 115 12.28 -4.29 15.97
CA GLY A 115 13.41 -5.19 15.78
C GLY A 115 14.52 -4.93 16.80
N PHE A 116 15.24 -5.98 17.14
CA PHE A 116 16.45 -5.91 17.98
C PHE A 116 16.26 -5.11 19.28
N GLY A 117 15.09 -5.26 19.93
CA GLY A 117 14.79 -4.64 21.22
C GLY A 117 14.27 -3.21 21.17
N ILE A 118 14.14 -2.63 19.99
CA ILE A 118 13.62 -1.26 19.79
C ILE A 118 12.39 -1.23 18.90
N LEU A 119 11.65 -0.14 19.02
CA LEU A 119 10.63 0.30 18.05
C LEU A 119 11.11 1.59 17.39
N VAL A 120 10.75 1.79 16.15
CA VAL A 120 11.08 3.01 15.41
C VAL A 120 9.81 3.56 14.75
N VAL A 121 9.56 4.85 14.94
CA VAL A 121 8.51 5.63 14.26
C VAL A 121 9.10 6.92 13.71
N SER A 122 8.37 7.55 12.79
CA SER A 122 8.76 8.85 12.23
C SER A 122 7.60 9.83 12.34
N ASP A 123 7.90 11.08 12.75
CA ASP A 123 6.91 12.14 12.85
C ASP A 123 6.88 13.05 11.61
N ILE A 124 5.82 13.85 11.49
CA ILE A 124 5.62 14.78 10.36
C ILE A 124 6.68 15.89 10.28
N SER A 125 7.45 16.13 11.36
CA SER A 125 8.52 17.12 11.42
C SER A 125 9.88 16.56 10.96
N GLY A 126 9.90 15.30 10.47
CA GLY A 126 11.11 14.62 10.02
C GLY A 126 11.99 14.07 11.14
N ASN A 127 11.43 13.83 12.31
CA ASN A 127 12.14 13.12 13.36
C ASN A 127 11.94 11.61 13.24
N VAL A 128 13.02 10.88 13.30
CA VAL A 128 13.05 9.43 13.54
C VAL A 128 13.20 9.22 15.03
N ILE A 129 12.29 8.46 15.64
CA ILE A 129 12.20 8.27 17.08
C ILE A 129 12.34 6.78 17.38
N SER A 130 13.34 6.44 18.18
CA SER A 130 13.51 5.09 18.70
C SER A 130 12.90 4.99 20.09
N LEU A 131 12.13 3.94 20.31
CA LEU A 131 11.44 3.66 21.57
C LEU A 131 11.91 2.31 22.09
N ASP A 132 11.91 2.18 23.42
CA ASP A 132 12.08 0.90 24.09
C ASP A 132 10.88 0.00 23.82
N GLN A 133 11.13 -1.23 23.43
CA GLN A 133 10.11 -2.17 23.01
C GLN A 133 9.20 -2.63 24.17
N GLU A 134 9.70 -2.65 25.42
CA GLU A 134 8.99 -3.18 26.58
C GLU A 134 8.00 -2.16 27.16
N ASN A 135 8.37 -0.86 27.15
CA ASN A 135 7.61 0.17 27.86
C ASN A 135 7.26 1.39 27.00
N GLY A 136 7.76 1.46 25.75
CA GLY A 136 7.53 2.58 24.83
C GLY A 136 8.32 3.85 25.17
N GLU A 137 9.26 3.88 26.12
CA GLU A 137 10.03 5.08 26.43
C GLU A 137 10.97 5.47 25.29
N VAL A 138 11.18 6.79 25.09
CA VAL A 138 12.07 7.29 24.05
C VAL A 138 13.53 6.96 24.42
N ILE A 139 14.22 6.26 23.53
CA ILE A 139 15.66 6.00 23.65
C ILE A 139 16.46 7.14 23.03
N TRP A 140 16.11 7.51 21.78
CA TRP A 140 16.70 8.63 21.08
C TRP A 140 15.72 9.22 20.05
N LYS A 141 16.00 10.46 19.65
CA LYS A 141 15.26 11.19 18.61
C LYS A 141 16.23 11.95 17.73
N THR A 142 16.16 11.75 16.41
CA THR A 142 17.04 12.37 15.43
C THR A 142 16.23 13.00 14.31
N ASN A 143 16.46 14.28 14.01
CA ASN A 143 15.82 14.96 12.88
C ASN A 143 16.62 14.74 11.60
N VAL A 144 15.99 14.10 10.59
CA VAL A 144 16.60 13.83 9.28
C VAL A 144 16.28 14.92 8.23
N LYS A 145 15.64 16.01 8.63
CA LYS A 145 15.34 17.22 7.82
C LYS A 145 14.41 16.98 6.62
N ALA A 146 13.77 15.85 6.54
CA ALA A 146 12.78 15.49 5.53
C ALA A 146 11.80 14.46 6.10
N GLN A 147 10.63 14.32 5.53
CA GLN A 147 9.65 13.34 6.01
C GLN A 147 10.07 11.92 5.63
N VAL A 148 9.81 10.98 6.52
CA VAL A 148 9.94 9.55 6.28
C VAL A 148 8.53 8.97 6.18
N LEU A 149 8.13 8.54 4.99
CA LEU A 149 6.79 8.02 4.71
C LEU A 149 6.75 6.48 4.69
N SER A 150 7.90 5.84 4.81
CA SER A 150 8.09 4.40 4.78
C SER A 150 8.47 3.85 6.15
N LEU A 151 8.29 2.54 6.33
CA LEU A 151 8.77 1.85 7.52
C LEU A 151 10.30 1.82 7.54
N ALA A 152 10.88 1.97 8.73
CA ALA A 152 12.32 1.81 8.92
C ALA A 152 12.73 0.34 8.82
N ALA A 153 13.87 0.06 8.19
CA ALA A 153 14.52 -1.24 8.29
C ALA A 153 15.50 -1.25 9.47
N ILE A 154 15.40 -2.27 10.34
CA ILE A 154 16.19 -2.33 11.55
C ILE A 154 17.16 -3.53 11.49
N SER A 155 18.43 -3.28 11.77
CA SER A 155 19.49 -4.29 11.91
C SER A 155 20.06 -4.27 13.33
N PRO A 156 20.95 -5.19 13.69
CA PRO A 156 21.65 -5.14 14.98
C PRO A 156 22.44 -3.85 15.23
N LYS A 157 22.89 -3.18 14.14
CA LYS A 157 23.73 -1.97 14.22
C LYS A 157 22.99 -0.69 13.83
N PHE A 158 22.09 -0.75 12.84
CA PHE A 158 21.54 0.41 12.19
C PHE A 158 20.01 0.40 12.11
N VAL A 159 19.46 1.60 12.11
CA VAL A 159 18.11 1.93 11.64
C VAL A 159 18.25 2.63 10.30
N VAL A 160 17.72 2.03 9.24
CA VAL A 160 17.78 2.60 7.89
C VAL A 160 16.41 3.14 7.51
N VAL A 161 16.37 4.42 7.12
CA VAL A 161 15.16 5.11 6.67
C VAL A 161 15.35 5.71 5.28
N LYS A 162 14.27 5.80 4.52
CA LYS A 162 14.20 6.52 3.24
C LYS A 162 13.32 7.75 3.42
N THR A 163 13.80 8.91 3.02
CA THR A 163 13.06 10.16 3.07
C THR A 163 12.30 10.42 1.78
N ASP A 164 11.27 11.26 1.85
CA ASP A 164 10.50 11.75 0.69
C ASP A 164 11.35 12.61 -0.27
N SER A 165 12.53 13.08 0.17
CA SER A 165 13.50 13.77 -0.66
C SER A 165 14.50 12.85 -1.39
N GLY A 166 14.27 11.51 -1.33
CA GLY A 166 15.10 10.51 -2.00
C GLY A 166 16.44 10.24 -1.30
N GLU A 167 16.56 10.54 -0.01
CA GLU A 167 17.74 10.24 0.77
C GLU A 167 17.55 8.95 1.57
N LEU A 168 18.52 8.03 1.47
CA LEU A 168 18.64 6.85 2.29
C LEU A 168 19.63 7.15 3.41
N ILE A 169 19.20 6.97 4.66
CA ILE A 169 19.97 7.37 5.85
C ILE A 169 20.06 6.18 6.81
N ALA A 170 21.25 5.84 7.25
CA ALA A 170 21.49 4.91 8.34
C ALA A 170 21.87 5.65 9.63
N LEU A 171 21.11 5.35 10.67
CA LEU A 171 21.31 5.87 12.02
C LEU A 171 21.87 4.73 12.90
N ASP A 172 22.82 5.04 13.76
CA ASP A 172 23.25 4.08 14.79
C ASP A 172 22.06 3.69 15.66
N LYS A 173 21.82 2.39 15.80
CA LYS A 173 20.64 1.85 16.48
C LYS A 173 20.54 2.31 17.95
N ASN A 174 21.67 2.50 18.62
CA ASN A 174 21.70 2.73 20.07
C ASN A 174 21.58 4.21 20.44
N ASN A 175 22.02 5.13 19.57
CA ASN A 175 22.09 6.55 19.89
C ASN A 175 21.51 7.49 18.83
N GLY A 176 21.09 6.95 17.67
CA GLY A 176 20.48 7.72 16.60
C GLY A 176 21.42 8.65 15.80
N VAL A 177 22.73 8.54 15.99
CA VAL A 177 23.71 9.31 15.24
C VAL A 177 23.73 8.83 13.78
N VAL A 178 23.71 9.78 12.82
CA VAL A 178 23.82 9.44 11.40
C VAL A 178 25.20 8.83 11.14
N SER A 179 25.20 7.58 10.67
CA SER A 179 26.42 6.84 10.33
C SER A 179 26.82 7.07 8.89
N TRP A 180 25.84 7.02 7.97
CA TRP A 180 26.03 7.33 6.56
C TRP A 180 24.70 7.78 5.93
N SER A 181 24.79 8.47 4.80
CA SER A 181 23.65 8.77 3.96
C SER A 181 24.01 8.69 2.48
N TYR A 182 22.99 8.40 1.66
CA TYR A 182 23.08 8.39 0.21
C TYR A 182 21.88 9.15 -0.36
N ARG A 183 22.12 10.07 -1.28
CA ARG A 183 21.07 10.86 -1.95
C ARG A 183 20.91 10.43 -3.41
N SER A 184 19.73 9.95 -3.76
CA SER A 184 19.35 9.70 -5.14
C SER A 184 18.95 11.00 -5.84
N LYS A 185 19.21 11.08 -7.15
CA LYS A 185 18.67 12.16 -7.98
C LYS A 185 17.20 11.84 -8.26
N LEU A 186 16.30 12.71 -7.81
CA LEU A 186 14.88 12.61 -8.11
C LEU A 186 14.52 13.32 -9.41
N PRO A 187 13.50 12.89 -10.16
CA PRO A 187 12.88 13.65 -11.24
C PRO A 187 12.26 14.95 -10.72
N ALA A 188 11.98 15.90 -11.64
CA ALA A 188 11.35 17.16 -11.28
C ALA A 188 9.92 17.00 -10.72
N LEU A 189 9.21 15.97 -11.18
CA LEU A 189 7.90 15.55 -10.67
C LEU A 189 8.00 14.12 -10.16
N THR A 190 7.64 13.91 -8.89
CA THR A 190 7.50 12.58 -8.27
C THR A 190 6.20 12.53 -7.50
N ILE A 191 5.56 11.38 -7.47
CA ILE A 191 4.61 11.04 -6.42
C ILE A 191 5.46 10.68 -5.20
N ARG A 192 5.08 11.13 -4.00
CA ARG A 192 5.81 10.83 -2.77
C ARG A 192 5.74 9.35 -2.46
N GLY A 193 6.73 8.58 -2.92
CA GLY A 193 6.81 7.15 -2.75
C GLY A 193 7.03 6.73 -1.29
N SER A 194 6.30 5.69 -0.87
CA SER A 194 6.35 5.15 0.50
C SER A 194 7.07 3.79 0.59
N SER A 195 7.81 3.38 -0.45
CA SER A 195 8.54 2.11 -0.43
C SER A 195 9.56 2.05 0.71
N SER A 196 9.50 0.98 1.50
CA SER A 196 10.41 0.77 2.63
C SER A 196 11.73 0.17 2.17
N PRO A 197 12.87 0.59 2.72
CA PRO A 197 14.13 -0.12 2.52
C PRO A 197 14.05 -1.52 3.15
N VAL A 198 14.73 -2.49 2.55
CA VAL A 198 14.79 -3.87 3.01
C VAL A 198 16.25 -4.24 3.26
N ILE A 199 16.53 -4.82 4.43
CA ILE A 199 17.85 -5.33 4.77
C ILE A 199 17.85 -6.85 4.58
N ASP A 200 18.76 -7.34 3.73
CA ASP A 200 19.05 -8.75 3.60
C ASP A 200 20.57 -8.98 3.70
N ALA A 201 20.99 -9.92 4.56
CA ALA A 201 22.37 -10.11 4.93
C ALA A 201 23.05 -8.77 5.35
N ASN A 202 24.08 -8.34 4.65
CA ASN A 202 24.77 -7.05 4.88
C ASN A 202 24.46 -6.02 3.77
N GLN A 203 23.30 -6.12 3.15
CA GLN A 203 22.91 -5.23 2.04
C GLN A 203 21.58 -4.54 2.34
N VAL A 204 21.44 -3.31 1.84
CA VAL A 204 20.20 -2.55 1.86
C VAL A 204 19.67 -2.42 0.44
N PHE A 205 18.46 -2.89 0.23
CA PHE A 205 17.74 -2.79 -1.04
C PHE A 205 16.66 -1.72 -0.92
N THR A 206 16.56 -0.83 -1.88
CA THR A 206 15.52 0.20 -1.91
C THR A 206 15.19 0.61 -3.34
N THR A 207 13.95 0.98 -3.58
CA THR A 207 13.51 1.60 -4.83
C THR A 207 13.43 3.10 -4.66
N PHE A 208 13.71 3.84 -5.73
CA PHE A 208 13.65 5.29 -5.77
C PHE A 208 12.68 5.76 -6.87
N ASP A 209 12.09 6.92 -6.68
CA ASP A 209 11.11 7.51 -7.60
C ASP A 209 11.72 7.96 -8.94
N ASN A 210 13.01 7.73 -9.14
CA ASN A 210 13.68 7.85 -10.44
C ASN A 210 13.61 6.56 -11.28
N GLY A 211 12.82 5.57 -10.89
CA GLY A 211 12.65 4.30 -11.59
C GLY A 211 13.85 3.35 -11.46
N ARG A 212 14.64 3.47 -10.39
CA ARG A 212 15.77 2.58 -10.14
C ARG A 212 15.67 1.92 -8.77
N MET A 213 16.10 0.69 -8.70
CA MET A 213 16.42 0.01 -7.45
C MET A 213 17.91 0.20 -7.17
N GLY A 214 18.27 0.59 -5.96
CA GLY A 214 19.65 0.66 -5.48
C GLY A 214 19.93 -0.41 -4.45
N VAL A 215 21.14 -0.94 -4.46
CA VAL A 215 21.65 -1.90 -3.45
C VAL A 215 22.93 -1.34 -2.85
N PHE A 216 22.97 -1.27 -1.53
CA PHE A 216 24.02 -0.61 -0.78
C PHE A 216 24.63 -1.57 0.25
N ASP A 217 25.90 -1.39 0.54
CA ASP A 217 26.53 -2.01 1.70
C ASP A 217 25.96 -1.43 2.98
N LEU A 218 25.49 -2.26 3.90
CA LEU A 218 24.82 -1.82 5.12
C LEU A 218 25.75 -1.07 6.09
N ASP A 219 27.03 -1.45 6.16
CA ASP A 219 27.95 -0.84 7.11
C ASP A 219 28.45 0.54 6.64
N THR A 220 28.59 0.75 5.33
CA THR A 220 29.24 1.93 4.78
C THR A 220 28.32 2.84 3.96
N GLY A 221 27.16 2.34 3.53
CA GLY A 221 26.27 3.05 2.59
C GLY A 221 26.81 3.12 1.17
N PHE A 222 27.92 2.42 0.86
CA PHE A 222 28.50 2.41 -0.47
C PHE A 222 27.57 1.69 -1.47
N PRO A 223 27.24 2.32 -2.63
CA PRO A 223 26.42 1.67 -3.64
C PRO A 223 27.16 0.50 -4.28
N LEU A 224 26.61 -0.70 -4.16
CA LEU A 224 27.17 -1.94 -4.69
C LEU A 224 26.77 -2.17 -6.13
N TRP A 225 25.52 -1.94 -6.44
CA TRP A 225 24.94 -2.01 -7.79
C TRP A 225 23.54 -1.38 -7.79
N ASP A 226 23.02 -1.13 -8.97
CA ASP A 226 21.67 -0.62 -9.18
C ASP A 226 21.05 -1.22 -10.44
N GLY A 227 19.73 -1.19 -10.55
CA GLY A 227 18.97 -1.71 -11.69
C GLY A 227 17.80 -0.82 -12.05
N ALA A 228 17.54 -0.65 -13.34
CA ALA A 228 16.33 0.02 -13.80
C ALA A 228 15.10 -0.86 -13.54
N ILE A 229 14.08 -0.32 -12.89
CA ILE A 229 12.79 -0.97 -12.64
C ILE A 229 11.70 -0.42 -13.54
N SER A 230 11.88 0.77 -14.09
CA SER A 230 11.03 1.36 -15.11
C SER A 230 11.86 2.20 -16.06
N TYR A 231 11.38 2.33 -17.28
CA TYR A 231 11.92 3.23 -18.28
C TYR A 231 10.88 4.30 -18.60
N VAL A 232 11.28 5.55 -18.50
CA VAL A 232 10.48 6.68 -18.94
C VAL A 232 10.28 6.58 -20.45
N SER A 233 9.03 6.41 -20.90
CA SER A 233 8.71 6.24 -22.33
C SER A 233 7.61 7.19 -22.82
N GLY A 234 7.08 8.03 -21.95
CA GLY A 234 6.02 8.98 -22.26
C GLY A 234 6.51 10.25 -22.95
N SER A 235 5.65 10.88 -23.72
CA SER A 235 5.91 12.15 -24.41
C SER A 235 5.67 13.37 -23.51
N SER A 236 4.98 13.21 -22.38
CA SER A 236 4.68 14.25 -21.38
C SER A 236 5.32 13.93 -20.03
N GLU A 237 5.52 14.97 -19.19
CA GLU A 237 6.03 14.78 -17.84
C GLU A 237 5.09 13.94 -16.96
N LEU A 238 3.77 14.02 -17.21
CA LEU A 238 2.78 13.21 -16.49
C LEU A 238 2.83 11.72 -16.85
N GLU A 239 3.09 11.39 -18.11
CA GLU A 239 3.28 10.01 -18.57
C GLU A 239 4.61 9.41 -18.07
N ASN A 240 5.50 10.25 -17.59
CA ASN A 240 6.83 9.89 -17.10
C ASN A 240 6.90 9.82 -15.57
N ILE A 241 5.76 9.97 -14.86
CA ILE A 241 5.71 9.79 -13.42
C ILE A 241 5.87 8.31 -13.11
N ILE A 242 6.95 7.98 -12.41
CA ILE A 242 7.20 6.66 -11.87
C ILE A 242 6.90 6.71 -10.38
N ASP A 243 6.00 5.86 -9.94
CA ASP A 243 5.70 5.67 -8.54
C ASP A 243 6.27 4.31 -8.08
N SER A 244 7.18 4.38 -7.12
CA SER A 244 7.88 3.23 -6.57
C SER A 244 7.45 2.96 -5.12
N ASP A 245 6.15 2.87 -4.87
CA ASP A 245 5.58 2.57 -3.55
C ASP A 245 5.85 1.13 -3.10
N SER A 246 6.05 0.23 -4.04
CA SER A 246 6.35 -1.17 -3.76
C SER A 246 7.75 -1.32 -3.14
N SER A 247 7.81 -1.92 -1.95
CA SER A 247 9.08 -2.33 -1.34
C SER A 247 9.67 -3.54 -2.08
N PRO A 248 10.99 -3.64 -2.21
CA PRO A 248 11.62 -4.82 -2.81
C PRO A 248 11.27 -6.09 -2.03
N LEU A 249 10.84 -7.15 -2.73
CA LEU A 249 10.66 -8.47 -2.15
C LEU A 249 11.90 -9.31 -2.46
N ILE A 250 12.57 -9.82 -1.43
CA ILE A 250 13.77 -10.65 -1.58
C ILE A 250 13.42 -12.09 -1.21
N GLU A 251 13.60 -12.98 -2.16
CA GLU A 251 13.32 -14.41 -1.96
C GLU A 251 14.20 -15.27 -2.87
N GLY A 252 14.82 -16.30 -2.31
CA GLY A 252 15.57 -17.31 -3.08
C GLY A 252 16.76 -16.79 -3.91
N GLY A 253 17.38 -15.69 -3.50
CA GLY A 253 18.50 -15.07 -4.23
C GLY A 253 18.06 -14.11 -5.34
N TYR A 254 16.77 -13.79 -5.40
CA TYR A 254 16.18 -12.84 -6.35
C TYR A 254 15.55 -11.67 -5.63
N VAL A 255 15.53 -10.51 -6.31
CA VAL A 255 14.75 -9.32 -5.91
C VAL A 255 13.63 -9.13 -6.90
N TYR A 256 12.42 -9.02 -6.39
CA TYR A 256 11.21 -8.74 -7.15
C TYR A 256 10.80 -7.30 -6.87
N THR A 257 10.56 -6.51 -7.90
CA THR A 257 10.08 -5.13 -7.79
C THR A 257 8.93 -4.91 -8.75
N THR A 258 7.96 -4.13 -8.31
CA THR A 258 6.85 -3.64 -9.11
C THR A 258 6.80 -2.13 -9.01
N ASN A 259 6.16 -1.47 -9.95
CA ASN A 259 5.88 -0.05 -9.89
C ASN A 259 4.60 0.28 -10.67
N TYR A 260 3.98 1.38 -10.31
CA TYR A 260 2.84 1.91 -11.04
C TYR A 260 3.26 2.33 -12.45
N GLN A 261 2.42 2.03 -13.45
CA GLN A 261 2.67 2.27 -14.87
C GLN A 261 4.01 1.67 -15.42
N GLY A 262 4.46 0.57 -14.82
CA GLY A 262 5.74 -0.01 -15.19
C GLY A 262 5.73 -1.52 -15.39
N ASN A 263 6.63 -2.20 -14.70
CA ASN A 263 6.88 -3.61 -14.87
C ASN A 263 7.01 -4.36 -13.54
N LEU A 264 6.70 -5.65 -13.55
CA LEU A 264 7.32 -6.58 -12.63
C LEU A 264 8.73 -6.88 -13.14
N ASN A 265 9.74 -6.63 -12.31
CA ASN A 265 11.14 -6.95 -12.61
C ASN A 265 11.66 -7.99 -11.63
N ILE A 266 12.47 -8.91 -12.13
CA ILE A 266 13.18 -9.89 -11.31
C ILE A 266 14.68 -9.70 -11.54
N PHE A 267 15.42 -9.45 -10.46
CA PHE A 267 16.87 -9.30 -10.49
C PHE A 267 17.52 -10.49 -9.78
N ASP A 268 18.59 -11.02 -10.38
CA ASP A 268 19.46 -12.00 -9.75
C ASP A 268 20.51 -11.25 -8.92
N ILE A 269 20.53 -11.48 -7.60
CA ILE A 269 21.44 -10.80 -6.66
C ILE A 269 22.89 -11.16 -6.95
N SER A 270 23.17 -12.41 -7.33
CA SER A 270 24.52 -12.90 -7.60
C SER A 270 25.09 -12.32 -8.89
N GLN A 271 24.24 -12.19 -9.92
CA GLN A 271 24.61 -11.64 -11.22
C GLN A 271 24.49 -10.11 -11.29
N LYS A 272 23.85 -9.48 -10.27
CA LYS A 272 23.65 -8.02 -10.16
C LYS A 272 22.95 -7.42 -11.38
N ARG A 273 21.98 -8.13 -11.95
CA ARG A 273 21.25 -7.70 -13.15
C ARG A 273 19.81 -8.21 -13.19
N SER A 274 18.98 -7.52 -13.95
CA SER A 274 17.64 -8.02 -14.29
C SER A 274 17.77 -9.28 -15.13
N VAL A 275 16.99 -10.30 -14.79
CA VAL A 275 16.94 -11.59 -15.52
C VAL A 275 15.60 -11.78 -16.21
N TRP A 276 14.58 -11.04 -15.79
CA TRP A 276 13.25 -11.10 -16.41
C TRP A 276 12.42 -9.86 -16.06
N GLN A 277 11.52 -9.50 -16.97
CA GLN A 277 10.54 -8.44 -16.76
C GLN A 277 9.24 -8.73 -17.51
N SER A 278 8.12 -8.25 -16.97
CA SER A 278 6.80 -8.29 -17.62
C SER A 278 6.08 -6.99 -17.37
N GLN A 279 5.43 -6.45 -18.40
CA GLN A 279 4.60 -5.26 -18.23
C GLN A 279 3.48 -5.54 -17.22
N SER A 280 3.41 -4.72 -16.20
CA SER A 280 2.44 -4.80 -15.12
C SER A 280 2.43 -3.49 -14.34
N SER A 281 1.27 -3.00 -13.97
CA SER A 281 1.12 -1.81 -13.14
C SER A 281 0.63 -2.22 -11.77
N SER A 282 1.44 -2.07 -10.72
CA SER A 282 1.06 -2.43 -9.36
C SER A 282 1.68 -1.49 -8.33
N PHE A 283 0.88 -1.12 -7.33
CA PHE A 283 1.35 -0.38 -6.15
C PHE A 283 1.96 -1.29 -5.08
N TYR A 284 1.75 -2.61 -5.19
CA TYR A 284 2.11 -3.59 -4.18
C TYR A 284 3.25 -4.49 -4.62
N SER A 285 4.06 -4.92 -3.66
CA SER A 285 5.03 -5.99 -3.88
C SER A 285 4.32 -7.26 -4.35
N PRO A 286 4.91 -8.06 -5.25
CA PRO A 286 4.32 -9.33 -5.65
C PRO A 286 4.28 -10.30 -4.47
N LEU A 287 3.32 -11.20 -4.50
CA LEU A 287 3.21 -12.29 -3.52
C LEU A 287 3.77 -13.58 -4.13
N LEU A 288 4.67 -14.23 -3.39
CA LEU A 288 5.11 -15.59 -3.74
C LEU A 288 4.30 -16.62 -2.93
N VAL A 289 3.56 -17.49 -3.62
CA VAL A 289 2.71 -18.51 -2.97
C VAL A 289 2.61 -19.76 -3.85
N LYS A 290 2.89 -20.93 -3.27
CA LYS A 290 2.78 -22.26 -3.97
C LYS A 290 3.43 -22.29 -5.34
N GLY A 291 4.60 -21.66 -5.51
CA GLY A 291 5.32 -21.64 -6.79
C GLY A 291 4.75 -20.66 -7.81
N LEU A 292 3.89 -19.77 -7.41
CA LEU A 292 3.36 -18.67 -8.22
C LEU A 292 3.91 -17.33 -7.74
N ILE A 293 4.09 -16.42 -8.69
CA ILE A 293 4.22 -14.99 -8.49
C ILE A 293 2.83 -14.39 -8.75
N VAL A 294 2.24 -13.75 -7.77
CA VAL A 294 0.89 -13.17 -7.83
C VAL A 294 0.97 -11.66 -7.76
N LEU A 295 0.37 -10.98 -8.70
CA LEU A 295 0.23 -9.53 -8.73
C LEU A 295 -1.24 -9.13 -8.53
N VAL A 296 -1.47 -8.09 -7.77
CA VAL A 296 -2.67 -7.27 -7.81
C VAL A 296 -2.31 -6.01 -8.57
N GLU A 297 -2.83 -5.86 -9.78
CA GLU A 297 -2.57 -4.70 -10.61
C GLU A 297 -3.38 -3.48 -10.14
N SER A 298 -3.04 -2.31 -10.62
CA SER A 298 -3.62 -1.02 -10.18
C SER A 298 -5.15 -0.95 -10.31
N GLU A 299 -5.72 -1.63 -11.30
CA GLU A 299 -7.16 -1.73 -11.51
C GLU A 299 -7.82 -2.87 -10.73
N SER A 300 -7.08 -3.51 -9.79
CA SER A 300 -7.57 -4.61 -8.95
C SER A 300 -7.83 -5.93 -9.70
N ASN A 301 -7.23 -6.11 -10.85
CA ASN A 301 -7.16 -7.41 -11.52
C ASN A 301 -5.95 -8.22 -11.02
N PHE A 302 -6.05 -9.53 -11.15
CA PHE A 302 -4.95 -10.44 -10.84
C PHE A 302 -4.21 -10.82 -12.11
N LYS A 303 -2.86 -10.85 -12.01
CA LYS A 303 -1.98 -11.46 -12.98
C LYS A 303 -0.99 -12.36 -12.27
N THR A 304 -0.81 -13.59 -12.77
CA THR A 304 0.02 -14.58 -12.08
C THR A 304 0.96 -15.29 -13.04
N PHE A 305 2.14 -15.64 -12.53
CA PHE A 305 3.16 -16.36 -13.29
C PHE A 305 3.65 -17.57 -12.49
N PHE A 306 4.05 -18.63 -13.17
CA PHE A 306 4.79 -19.71 -12.52
C PHE A 306 6.20 -19.21 -12.16
N ALA A 307 6.58 -19.26 -10.88
CA ALA A 307 7.86 -18.74 -10.42
C ALA A 307 9.07 -19.43 -11.05
N LYS A 308 8.91 -20.69 -11.50
CA LYS A 308 10.00 -21.49 -12.11
C LYS A 308 10.18 -21.21 -13.60
N THR A 309 9.10 -21.10 -14.37
CA THR A 309 9.12 -20.94 -15.84
C THR A 309 8.92 -19.50 -16.28
N LEU A 310 8.36 -18.66 -15.40
CA LEU A 310 7.99 -17.26 -15.67
C LEU A 310 6.91 -17.10 -16.74
N GLU A 311 6.24 -18.21 -17.09
CA GLU A 311 5.08 -18.21 -17.96
C GLU A 311 3.85 -17.78 -17.17
N GLU A 312 2.91 -17.10 -17.83
CA GLU A 312 1.63 -16.74 -17.22
C GLU A 312 0.84 -17.99 -16.84
N SER A 313 0.32 -18.01 -15.61
CA SER A 313 -0.48 -19.14 -15.09
C SER A 313 -1.96 -18.87 -15.28
N TRP A 314 -2.49 -17.85 -14.65
CA TRP A 314 -3.85 -17.38 -14.81
C TRP A 314 -3.94 -15.88 -14.54
N SER A 315 -4.99 -15.27 -15.08
CA SER A 315 -5.37 -13.89 -14.81
C SER A 315 -6.86 -13.80 -14.46
N SER A 316 -7.26 -12.76 -13.76
CA SER A 316 -8.68 -12.59 -13.37
C SER A 316 -9.01 -11.11 -13.17
N ASP A 317 -10.09 -10.67 -13.78
CA ASP A 317 -10.72 -9.37 -13.64
C ASP A 317 -11.92 -9.37 -12.68
N SER A 318 -12.08 -10.42 -11.88
CA SER A 318 -13.24 -10.60 -11.00
C SER A 318 -13.41 -9.51 -9.94
N TYR A 319 -12.37 -8.73 -9.73
CA TYR A 319 -12.32 -7.64 -8.75
C TYR A 319 -12.00 -6.28 -9.38
N LEU A 320 -12.17 -6.14 -10.70
CA LEU A 320 -11.86 -4.90 -11.43
C LEU A 320 -12.50 -3.70 -10.73
N ASN A 321 -11.72 -2.64 -10.52
CA ASN A 321 -12.08 -1.37 -9.88
C ASN A 321 -12.56 -1.50 -8.42
N ARG A 322 -12.19 -2.60 -7.73
CA ARG A 322 -12.58 -2.79 -6.33
C ARG A 322 -11.55 -2.30 -5.32
N ASN A 323 -10.53 -1.59 -5.75
CA ASN A 323 -9.46 -1.03 -4.92
C ASN A 323 -8.94 -2.05 -3.91
N LEU A 324 -8.42 -3.17 -4.43
CA LEU A 324 -7.91 -4.26 -3.60
C LEU A 324 -6.70 -3.81 -2.80
N SER A 325 -6.57 -4.31 -1.58
CA SER A 325 -5.36 -4.17 -0.76
C SER A 325 -4.20 -5.01 -1.34
N ASN A 326 -3.01 -4.86 -0.74
CA ASN A 326 -1.90 -5.77 -1.01
C ASN A 326 -2.31 -7.23 -0.81
N PRO A 327 -1.85 -8.14 -1.68
CA PRO A 327 -2.08 -9.56 -1.50
C PRO A 327 -1.17 -10.14 -0.41
N ILE A 328 -1.70 -11.04 0.40
CA ILE A 328 -0.92 -11.84 1.34
C ILE A 328 -1.21 -13.33 1.15
N SER A 329 -0.30 -14.18 1.66
CA SER A 329 -0.57 -15.62 1.78
C SER A 329 -0.81 -16.00 3.23
N ASN A 330 -1.88 -16.74 3.48
CA ASN A 330 -2.11 -17.42 4.77
C ASN A 330 -2.73 -18.78 4.52
N SER A 331 -2.28 -19.81 5.24
CA SER A 331 -2.73 -21.21 5.07
C SER A 331 -2.65 -21.70 3.62
N GLY A 332 -1.79 -21.11 2.79
CA GLY A 332 -1.60 -21.46 1.37
C GLY A 332 -2.67 -20.90 0.43
N PHE A 333 -3.50 -19.98 0.87
CA PHE A 333 -4.43 -19.20 0.05
C PHE A 333 -3.90 -17.78 -0.18
N ILE A 334 -4.39 -17.12 -1.23
CA ILE A 334 -4.21 -15.69 -1.46
C ILE A 334 -5.35 -14.97 -0.71
N ILE A 335 -5.03 -13.91 0.01
CA ILE A 335 -5.99 -13.09 0.73
C ILE A 335 -5.82 -11.65 0.31
N VAL A 336 -6.92 -10.96 0.02
CA VAL A 336 -7.00 -9.52 -0.28
C VAL A 336 -8.21 -8.92 0.43
N GLY A 337 -8.12 -7.62 0.71
CA GLY A 337 -9.25 -6.82 1.16
C GLY A 337 -9.77 -5.92 0.04
N ASP A 338 -10.99 -5.39 0.15
CA ASP A 338 -11.54 -4.46 -0.83
C ASP A 338 -12.10 -3.17 -0.19
N PHE A 339 -12.52 -2.24 -1.05
CA PHE A 339 -13.03 -0.92 -0.63
C PHE A 339 -14.35 -0.97 0.15
N GLU A 340 -15.13 -2.06 0.03
CA GLU A 340 -16.36 -2.24 0.80
C GLU A 340 -16.13 -2.89 2.18
N GLY A 341 -14.87 -3.21 2.53
CA GLY A 341 -14.51 -3.83 3.80
C GLY A 341 -14.64 -5.35 3.82
N TYR A 342 -14.66 -5.98 2.65
CA TYR A 342 -14.59 -7.43 2.54
C TYR A 342 -13.17 -7.94 2.55
N ILE A 343 -12.98 -9.11 3.14
CA ILE A 343 -11.80 -9.97 2.94
C ILE A 343 -12.22 -11.10 2.00
N HIS A 344 -11.39 -11.36 1.00
CA HIS A 344 -11.57 -12.42 0.01
C HIS A 344 -10.45 -13.44 0.15
N ILE A 345 -10.82 -14.73 0.14
CA ILE A 345 -9.89 -15.86 0.10
C ILE A 345 -9.94 -16.45 -1.30
N ILE A 346 -8.77 -16.55 -1.94
CA ILE A 346 -8.64 -16.97 -3.32
C ILE A 346 -7.75 -18.22 -3.38
N ASP A 347 -8.20 -19.24 -4.10
CA ASP A 347 -7.39 -20.43 -4.38
C ASP A 347 -6.28 -20.07 -5.38
N PRO A 348 -5.00 -20.19 -5.02
CA PRO A 348 -3.91 -19.83 -5.91
C PRO A 348 -3.81 -20.71 -7.16
N VAL A 349 -4.40 -21.92 -7.15
CA VAL A 349 -4.28 -22.84 -8.29
C VAL A 349 -5.12 -22.37 -9.48
N ASN A 350 -6.28 -21.76 -9.24
CA ASN A 350 -7.25 -21.46 -10.29
C ASN A 350 -7.86 -20.06 -10.22
N GLY A 351 -7.42 -19.22 -9.26
CA GLY A 351 -7.91 -17.85 -9.07
C GLY A 351 -9.36 -17.73 -8.56
N LYS A 352 -10.00 -18.84 -8.16
CA LYS A 352 -11.39 -18.81 -7.71
C LYS A 352 -11.49 -18.35 -6.26
N THR A 353 -12.50 -17.53 -5.98
CA THR A 353 -12.85 -17.13 -4.61
C THR A 353 -13.47 -18.32 -3.88
N VAL A 354 -12.87 -18.72 -2.77
CA VAL A 354 -13.28 -19.84 -1.93
C VAL A 354 -13.81 -19.42 -0.56
N GLY A 355 -13.66 -18.15 -0.22
CA GLY A 355 -14.19 -17.56 1.01
C GLY A 355 -14.32 -16.05 0.89
N ARG A 356 -15.30 -15.47 1.58
CA ARG A 356 -15.52 -14.02 1.64
C ARG A 356 -16.24 -13.64 2.92
N LYS A 357 -15.77 -12.56 3.57
CA LYS A 357 -16.44 -12.01 4.75
C LYS A 357 -16.26 -10.50 4.82
N LYS A 358 -17.35 -9.78 5.10
CA LYS A 358 -17.30 -8.36 5.43
C LYS A 358 -16.89 -8.21 6.88
N ILE A 359 -15.78 -7.51 7.12
CA ILE A 359 -15.22 -7.29 8.48
C ILE A 359 -15.30 -5.84 8.92
N SER A 360 -15.36 -4.90 7.97
CA SER A 360 -15.45 -3.47 8.23
C SER A 360 -16.52 -2.80 7.38
N LYS A 361 -16.91 -1.59 7.77
CA LYS A 361 -17.70 -0.65 6.95
C LYS A 361 -16.82 0.31 6.16
N LYS A 362 -15.51 0.25 6.37
CA LYS A 362 -14.48 1.07 5.73
C LYS A 362 -13.65 0.20 4.80
N PRO A 363 -13.03 0.78 3.77
CA PRO A 363 -12.07 0.09 2.91
C PRO A 363 -10.98 -0.62 3.71
N ILE A 364 -10.61 -1.81 3.28
CA ILE A 364 -9.44 -2.50 3.83
C ILE A 364 -8.20 -1.93 3.13
N LYS A 365 -7.37 -1.22 3.89
CA LYS A 365 -6.19 -0.54 3.35
C LYS A 365 -5.02 -1.50 3.16
N THR A 366 -4.78 -2.39 4.13
CA THR A 366 -3.63 -3.27 4.08
C THR A 366 -3.82 -4.54 4.88
N LEU A 367 -3.08 -5.57 4.49
CA LEU A 367 -3.06 -6.88 5.13
C LEU A 367 -1.63 -7.28 5.47
N ILE A 368 -1.45 -8.05 6.54
CA ILE A 368 -0.19 -8.68 6.88
C ILE A 368 -0.42 -10.08 7.44
N SER A 369 0.39 -11.05 7.02
CA SER A 369 0.30 -12.44 7.47
C SER A 369 1.35 -12.74 8.53
N ARG A 370 0.96 -13.44 9.60
CA ARG A 370 1.88 -13.90 10.63
C ARG A 370 1.46 -15.28 11.15
N SER A 371 2.25 -16.28 10.82
CA SER A 371 1.97 -17.67 11.17
C SER A 371 0.57 -18.13 10.72
N LYS A 372 -0.29 -18.59 11.64
CA LYS A 372 -1.66 -19.02 11.35
C LYS A 372 -2.68 -17.88 11.32
N ASN A 373 -2.27 -16.67 11.71
CA ASN A 373 -3.14 -15.50 11.71
C ASN A 373 -2.75 -14.54 10.59
N PHE A 374 -3.69 -13.71 10.21
CA PHE A 374 -3.41 -12.53 9.43
C PHE A 374 -4.15 -11.33 10.05
N TYR A 375 -3.67 -10.15 9.72
CA TYR A 375 -4.18 -8.91 10.28
C TYR A 375 -4.61 -8.00 9.15
N ALA A 376 -5.76 -7.35 9.34
CA ALA A 376 -6.30 -6.38 8.40
C ALA A 376 -6.38 -5.01 9.09
N ILE A 377 -6.03 -3.97 8.35
CA ILE A 377 -6.18 -2.58 8.77
C ILE A 377 -7.12 -1.90 7.77
N ASP A 378 -8.17 -1.25 8.28
CA ASP A 378 -9.04 -0.45 7.45
C ASP A 378 -8.60 1.04 7.42
N GLU A 379 -9.24 1.85 6.58
CA GLU A 379 -8.91 3.28 6.43
C GLU A 379 -9.13 4.10 7.71
N ALA A 380 -9.91 3.61 8.66
CA ALA A 380 -10.11 4.23 9.96
C ALA A 380 -9.14 3.72 11.04
N PHE A 381 -8.05 3.03 10.62
CA PHE A 381 -7.05 2.44 11.51
C PHE A 381 -7.60 1.39 12.48
N ASN A 382 -8.73 0.74 12.19
CA ASN A 382 -9.13 -0.43 12.96
C ASN A 382 -8.25 -1.62 12.57
N LEU A 383 -7.66 -2.26 13.57
CA LEU A 383 -6.82 -3.45 13.44
C LEU A 383 -7.64 -4.69 13.78
N PHE A 384 -7.78 -5.60 12.83
CA PHE A 384 -8.47 -6.88 12.98
C PHE A 384 -7.48 -8.02 12.98
N ALA A 385 -7.55 -8.92 13.96
CA ALA A 385 -6.83 -10.19 13.95
C ALA A 385 -7.75 -11.30 13.47
N LEU A 386 -7.33 -12.01 12.44
CA LEU A 386 -8.15 -12.94 11.67
C LEU A 386 -7.43 -14.28 11.51
N ASN A 387 -8.18 -15.34 11.28
CA ASN A 387 -7.68 -16.63 10.76
C ASN A 387 -8.70 -17.28 9.83
N ILE A 388 -8.21 -18.27 9.07
CA ILE A 388 -9.02 -19.18 8.24
C ILE A 388 -9.32 -20.43 9.04
#